data_b4286b20df283538577fd5ae3645ad69
#
_entry.id   b4286b20df283538577fd5ae3645ad69
#
_cell.length_a   1.000
_cell.length_b   1.000
_cell.length_c   1.000
_cell.angle_alpha   90.00
_cell.angle_beta   90.00
_cell.angle_gamma   90.00
#
_symmetry.space_group_name_H-M   'P 1'
#
loop_
_entity.id
_entity.type
_entity.pdbx_description
1 polymer ?
#
loop_
_entity_poly.entity_id
_entity_poly.type
_entity_poly.pdbx_seq_one_letter_code
_entity_poly.pdbx_strand_id
1 'polypeptide(L)'
;MKKLAKLTALLLTGVMLLLLASCGAAPNPGVPGGSSGLTAAEAKAKREIIKAINEERQKVRMSSLQEVTALTQLEQEFIEHFREAGTKGIPLEDANRFEQELLNKQKNAGWQCSGSLNFSAKEPAKLDTVYEGDTPEFRKELIGFGFANSMDSSTALSIGVVTIEGKIYWTATTLKPIT
;
A
#
# COMPACT_ATOMS: atom_id res chain seq x y z
N MET A 1 37.00 -38.43 8.15
CA MET A 1 35.60 -38.10 7.79
C MET A 1 34.77 -37.48 8.93
N LYS A 2 35.05 -37.70 10.21
CA LYS A 2 34.30 -37.08 11.34
C LYS A 2 34.54 -35.56 11.56
N LYS A 3 35.64 -35.01 11.06
CA LYS A 3 35.99 -33.58 11.22
C LYS A 3 35.31 -32.66 10.20
N LEU A 4 35.00 -33.17 8.98
CA LEU A 4 34.26 -32.39 7.97
C LEU A 4 32.79 -32.22 8.34
N ALA A 5 32.17 -33.23 8.94
CA ALA A 5 30.76 -33.16 9.35
C ALA A 5 30.50 -32.09 10.43
N LYS A 6 31.50 -31.85 11.32
CA LYS A 6 31.41 -30.84 12.37
C LYS A 6 31.54 -29.40 11.80
N LEU A 7 32.35 -29.22 10.76
CA LEU A 7 32.49 -27.89 10.14
C LEU A 7 31.27 -27.48 9.34
N THR A 8 30.62 -28.43 8.63
CA THR A 8 29.38 -28.14 7.88
C THR A 8 28.20 -27.84 8.81
N ALA A 9 28.12 -28.50 9.97
CA ALA A 9 27.10 -28.23 10.97
C ALA A 9 27.22 -26.81 11.56
N LEU A 10 28.47 -26.36 11.80
CA LEU A 10 28.75 -25.03 12.36
C LEU A 10 28.47 -23.91 11.33
N LEU A 11 28.71 -24.14 10.03
CA LEU A 11 28.40 -23.20 8.94
C LEU A 11 26.90 -23.07 8.72
N LEU A 12 26.14 -24.18 8.79
CA LEU A 12 24.67 -24.10 8.64
C LEU A 12 24.00 -23.40 9.82
N THR A 13 24.48 -23.58 11.04
CA THR A 13 23.93 -22.88 12.21
C THR A 13 24.27 -21.39 12.20
N GLY A 14 25.43 -21.00 11.69
CA GLY A 14 25.84 -19.60 11.57
C GLY A 14 24.98 -18.84 10.55
N VAL A 15 24.64 -19.46 9.42
CA VAL A 15 23.79 -18.85 8.38
C VAL A 15 22.33 -18.72 8.83
N MET A 16 21.80 -19.69 9.57
CA MET A 16 20.43 -19.57 10.12
C MET A 16 20.32 -18.50 11.22
N LEU A 17 21.35 -18.29 12.03
CA LEU A 17 21.35 -17.24 13.05
C LEU A 17 21.45 -15.83 12.44
N LEU A 18 22.11 -15.66 11.29
CA LEU A 18 22.16 -14.39 10.56
C LEU A 18 20.83 -14.02 9.90
N LEU A 19 20.01 -14.99 9.51
CA LEU A 19 18.68 -14.75 8.92
C LEU A 19 17.63 -14.40 10.00
N LEU A 20 17.83 -14.76 11.26
CA LEU A 20 16.95 -14.39 12.37
C LEU A 20 17.26 -13.02 12.98
N ALA A 21 18.47 -12.48 12.75
CA ALA A 21 18.89 -11.19 13.30
C ALA A 21 18.44 -9.98 12.44
N SER A 22 17.83 -10.19 11.27
CA SER A 22 17.32 -9.10 10.42
C SER A 22 15.85 -8.71 10.69
N CYS A 23 15.18 -9.36 11.65
CA CYS A 23 13.84 -9.04 12.08
C CYS A 23 13.85 -8.35 13.46
N GLY A 24 14.33 -7.11 13.54
CA GLY A 24 14.26 -6.39 14.81
C GLY A 24 15.11 -5.13 14.87
N ALA A 25 15.00 -4.24 13.90
CA ALA A 25 15.38 -2.86 14.13
C ALA A 25 14.21 -2.16 14.81
N ALA A 26 14.33 -1.91 16.12
CA ALA A 26 13.44 -1.03 16.84
C ALA A 26 13.40 0.35 16.14
N PRO A 27 12.23 1.01 16.01
CA PRO A 27 12.17 2.34 15.44
C PRO A 27 12.93 3.31 16.34
N ASN A 28 13.94 3.96 15.77
CA ASN A 28 14.70 5.01 16.43
C ASN A 28 13.84 6.28 16.46
N PRO A 29 13.48 6.85 17.61
CA PRO A 29 12.71 8.09 17.66
C PRO A 29 13.66 9.27 17.39
N GLY A 30 13.59 9.85 16.21
CA GLY A 30 14.18 11.15 15.94
C GLY A 30 15.18 11.20 14.80
N VAL A 31 14.71 11.20 13.57
CA VAL A 31 15.37 11.88 12.44
C VAL A 31 14.28 12.50 11.57
N PRO A 32 14.16 13.83 11.46
CA PRO A 32 13.33 14.47 10.45
C PRO A 32 14.14 14.53 9.15
N GLY A 33 13.70 13.80 8.13
CA GLY A 33 14.28 13.91 6.80
C GLY A 33 14.29 12.61 6.00
N GLY A 34 13.30 12.39 5.12
CA GLY A 34 13.44 11.66 3.86
C GLY A 34 13.53 10.14 3.95
N SER A 35 12.44 9.54 4.14
CA SER A 35 11.81 8.29 3.73
C SER A 35 10.80 7.91 4.82
N SER A 36 9.55 8.27 4.62
CA SER A 36 8.47 8.00 5.55
C SER A 36 8.19 6.50 5.60
N GLY A 37 8.89 5.79 6.47
CA GLY A 37 8.49 4.45 6.81
C GLY A 37 7.09 4.48 7.45
N LEU A 38 6.20 3.61 7.02
CA LEU A 38 4.89 3.43 7.63
C LEU A 38 5.03 3.14 9.12
N THR A 39 4.17 3.72 9.95
CA THR A 39 4.02 3.31 11.34
C THR A 39 3.57 1.84 11.42
N ALA A 40 3.73 1.20 12.57
CA ALA A 40 3.27 -0.17 12.77
C ALA A 40 1.76 -0.32 12.53
N ALA A 41 0.97 0.70 12.89
CA ALA A 41 -0.48 0.73 12.67
C ALA A 41 -0.82 0.86 11.18
N GLU A 42 -0.16 1.75 10.46
CA GLU A 42 -0.34 1.91 9.01
C GLU A 42 0.08 0.66 8.23
N ALA A 43 1.22 0.07 8.59
CA ALA A 43 1.68 -1.16 7.98
C ALA A 43 0.73 -2.35 8.25
N LYS A 44 0.10 -2.40 9.44
CA LYS A 44 -0.93 -3.39 9.75
C LYS A 44 -2.18 -3.15 8.90
N ALA A 45 -2.70 -1.92 8.90
CA ALA A 45 -3.89 -1.54 8.13
C ALA A 45 -3.71 -1.86 6.64
N LYS A 46 -2.58 -1.48 6.06
CA LYS A 46 -2.24 -1.79 4.67
C LYS A 46 -2.35 -3.28 4.35
N ARG A 47 -1.73 -4.15 5.18
CA ARG A 47 -1.81 -5.60 4.97
C ARG A 47 -3.24 -6.13 5.07
N GLU A 48 -4.02 -5.62 6.03
CA GLU A 48 -5.42 -6.02 6.22
C GLU A 48 -6.30 -5.58 5.06
N ILE A 49 -6.11 -4.37 4.52
CA ILE A 49 -6.82 -3.86 3.34
C ILE A 49 -6.50 -4.72 2.11
N ILE A 50 -5.22 -4.98 1.83
CA ILE A 50 -4.80 -5.82 0.69
C ILE A 50 -5.40 -7.23 0.80
N LYS A 51 -5.37 -7.81 2.00
CA LYS A 51 -5.96 -9.12 2.27
C LYS A 51 -7.46 -9.11 2.00
N ALA A 52 -8.19 -8.12 2.53
CA ALA A 52 -9.63 -8.00 2.35
C ALA A 52 -10.00 -7.83 0.87
N ILE A 53 -9.30 -6.97 0.13
CA ILE A 53 -9.50 -6.81 -1.33
C ILE A 53 -9.36 -8.17 -2.04
N ASN A 54 -8.30 -8.91 -1.75
CA ASN A 54 -8.03 -10.19 -2.42
C ASN A 54 -9.02 -11.28 -2.03
N GLU A 55 -9.50 -11.30 -0.79
CA GLU A 55 -10.55 -12.21 -0.36
C GLU A 55 -11.89 -11.93 -1.05
N GLU A 56 -12.29 -10.64 -1.21
CA GLU A 56 -13.50 -10.30 -1.95
C GLU A 56 -13.38 -10.68 -3.43
N ARG A 57 -12.21 -10.50 -4.05
CA ARG A 57 -11.94 -10.95 -5.43
C ARG A 57 -12.07 -12.47 -5.58
N GLN A 58 -11.55 -13.24 -4.63
CA GLN A 58 -11.66 -14.70 -4.64
C GLN A 58 -13.12 -15.20 -4.56
N LYS A 59 -13.97 -14.53 -3.80
CA LYS A 59 -15.41 -14.87 -3.72
C LYS A 59 -16.10 -14.81 -5.09
N VAL A 60 -15.66 -13.90 -5.95
CA VAL A 60 -16.17 -13.77 -7.34
C VAL A 60 -15.26 -14.44 -8.38
N ARG A 61 -14.36 -15.32 -7.95
CA ARG A 61 -13.43 -16.11 -8.78
C ARG A 61 -12.44 -15.30 -9.61
N MET A 62 -12.06 -14.11 -9.12
CA MET A 62 -11.03 -13.29 -9.73
C MET A 62 -9.66 -13.63 -9.15
N SER A 63 -8.61 -13.40 -9.95
CA SER A 63 -7.23 -13.51 -9.48
C SER A 63 -6.91 -12.43 -8.45
N SER A 64 -6.08 -12.79 -7.47
CA SER A 64 -5.57 -11.83 -6.50
C SER A 64 -4.70 -10.78 -7.18
N LEU A 65 -4.84 -9.55 -6.73
CA LEU A 65 -3.96 -8.45 -7.11
C LEU A 65 -2.62 -8.59 -6.39
N GLN A 66 -1.53 -8.38 -7.14
CA GLN A 66 -0.18 -8.40 -6.59
C GLN A 66 0.23 -6.98 -6.18
N GLU A 67 0.74 -6.83 -4.96
CA GLU A 67 1.36 -5.59 -4.55
C GLU A 67 2.72 -5.43 -5.29
N VAL A 68 2.89 -4.32 -6.01
CA VAL A 68 4.16 -3.98 -6.67
C VAL A 68 4.83 -2.87 -5.89
N THR A 69 5.94 -3.17 -5.22
CA THR A 69 6.61 -2.27 -4.28
C THR A 69 6.90 -0.89 -4.87
N ALA A 70 7.42 -0.83 -6.10
CA ALA A 70 7.72 0.46 -6.74
C ALA A 70 6.45 1.31 -6.96
N LEU A 71 5.33 0.71 -7.32
CA LEU A 71 4.06 1.41 -7.50
C LEU A 71 3.46 1.84 -6.15
N THR A 72 3.60 1.00 -5.14
CA THR A 72 3.18 1.32 -3.77
C THR A 72 3.94 2.50 -3.18
N GLN A 73 5.23 2.64 -3.50
CA GLN A 73 6.01 3.81 -3.11
C GLN A 73 5.46 5.10 -3.75
N LEU A 74 5.08 5.06 -5.03
CA LEU A 74 4.46 6.20 -5.70
C LEU A 74 3.11 6.58 -5.09
N GLU A 75 2.29 5.58 -4.75
CA GLU A 75 1.02 5.80 -4.08
C GLU A 75 1.21 6.38 -2.67
N GLN A 76 2.25 5.92 -1.95
CA GLN A 76 2.59 6.47 -0.64
C GLN A 76 3.08 7.92 -0.75
N GLU A 77 3.90 8.26 -1.75
CA GLU A 77 4.30 9.64 -2.02
C GLU A 77 3.08 10.54 -2.27
N PHE A 78 2.13 10.06 -3.05
CA PHE A 78 0.89 10.78 -3.33
C PHE A 78 0.08 11.07 -2.07
N ILE A 79 -0.18 10.06 -1.23
CA ILE A 79 -1.03 10.24 -0.05
C ILE A 79 -0.35 11.08 1.05
N GLU A 80 1.00 11.17 1.05
CA GLU A 80 1.74 12.02 2.00
C GLU A 80 1.41 13.51 1.85
N HIS A 81 1.06 14.00 0.67
CA HIS A 81 0.60 15.38 0.49
C HIS A 81 -0.64 15.70 1.36
N PHE A 82 -1.54 14.71 1.54
CA PHE A 82 -2.69 14.86 2.42
C PHE A 82 -2.30 14.78 3.90
N ARG A 83 -1.29 13.99 4.26
CA ARG A 83 -0.76 13.95 5.63
C ARG A 83 -0.26 15.33 6.05
N GLU A 84 0.51 15.99 5.19
CA GLU A 84 1.07 17.31 5.44
C GLU A 84 -0.01 18.38 5.61
N ALA A 85 -1.08 18.31 4.83
CA ALA A 85 -2.21 19.24 4.89
C ALA A 85 -3.16 18.95 6.07
N GLY A 86 -3.16 17.71 6.59
CA GLY A 86 -4.03 17.28 7.67
C GLY A 86 -5.51 17.37 7.31
N THR A 87 -6.36 17.68 8.29
CA THR A 87 -7.82 17.79 8.10
C THR A 87 -8.26 19.02 7.30
N LYS A 88 -7.36 19.96 7.04
CA LYS A 88 -7.67 21.13 6.18
C LYS A 88 -7.88 20.70 4.73
N GLY A 89 -7.22 19.63 4.30
CA GLY A 89 -7.19 19.21 2.89
C GLY A 89 -6.26 20.09 2.06
N ILE A 90 -6.20 19.81 0.76
CA ILE A 90 -5.38 20.53 -0.21
C ILE A 90 -6.28 21.16 -1.28
N PRO A 91 -5.84 22.24 -1.98
CA PRO A 91 -6.58 22.76 -3.11
C PRO A 91 -6.87 21.65 -4.14
N LEU A 92 -8.07 21.63 -4.68
CA LEU A 92 -8.48 20.59 -5.64
C LEU A 92 -7.57 20.55 -6.88
N GLU A 93 -7.10 21.71 -7.33
CA GLU A 93 -6.15 21.81 -8.45
C GLU A 93 -4.83 21.08 -8.13
N ASP A 94 -4.30 21.26 -6.90
CA ASP A 94 -3.10 20.56 -6.46
C ASP A 94 -3.33 19.05 -6.32
N ALA A 95 -4.47 18.63 -5.77
CA ALA A 95 -4.84 17.22 -5.68
C ALA A 95 -4.87 16.56 -7.06
N ASN A 96 -5.53 17.20 -8.02
CA ASN A 96 -5.58 16.72 -9.41
C ASN A 96 -4.19 16.66 -10.05
N ARG A 97 -3.34 17.64 -9.80
CA ARG A 97 -1.95 17.64 -10.29
C ARG A 97 -1.15 16.48 -9.74
N PHE A 98 -1.21 16.24 -8.41
CA PHE A 98 -0.51 15.13 -7.77
C PHE A 98 -1.02 13.78 -8.26
N GLU A 99 -2.34 13.62 -8.49
CA GLU A 99 -2.89 12.41 -9.09
C GLU A 99 -2.37 12.19 -10.51
N GLN A 100 -2.33 13.22 -11.34
CA GLN A 100 -1.78 13.11 -12.69
C GLN A 100 -0.29 12.76 -12.68
N GLU A 101 0.48 13.30 -11.75
CA GLU A 101 1.89 12.93 -11.56
C GLU A 101 2.04 11.46 -11.17
N LEU A 102 1.21 10.96 -10.24
CA LEU A 102 1.14 9.54 -9.86
C LEU A 102 0.87 8.65 -11.08
N LEU A 103 -0.20 8.94 -11.81
CA LEU A 103 -0.61 8.16 -12.99
C LEU A 103 0.47 8.17 -14.10
N ASN A 104 1.13 9.30 -14.31
CA ASN A 104 2.23 9.41 -15.27
C ASN A 104 3.46 8.59 -14.83
N LYS A 105 3.82 8.62 -13.54
CA LYS A 105 4.91 7.80 -13.00
C LYS A 105 4.61 6.31 -13.13
N GLN A 106 3.38 5.89 -12.83
CA GLN A 106 2.92 4.51 -12.99
C GLN A 106 2.98 4.08 -14.48
N LYS A 107 2.52 4.94 -15.40
CA LYS A 107 2.59 4.70 -16.83
C LYS A 107 4.04 4.57 -17.32
N ASN A 108 4.94 5.44 -16.88
CA ASN A 108 6.36 5.38 -17.23
C ASN A 108 7.04 4.11 -16.67
N ALA A 109 6.52 3.54 -15.60
CA ALA A 109 6.94 2.25 -15.06
C ALA A 109 6.34 1.05 -15.79
N GLY A 110 5.59 1.26 -16.88
CA GLY A 110 4.99 0.19 -17.70
C GLY A 110 3.62 -0.29 -17.23
N TRP A 111 2.90 0.53 -16.44
CA TRP A 111 1.61 0.16 -15.89
C TRP A 111 0.51 1.14 -16.28
N GLN A 112 -0.66 0.61 -16.63
CA GLN A 112 -1.86 1.38 -16.91
C GLN A 112 -2.84 1.27 -15.75
N CYS A 113 -3.29 2.42 -15.24
CA CYS A 113 -4.39 2.49 -14.28
C CYS A 113 -5.67 1.93 -14.87
N SER A 114 -6.35 1.07 -14.13
CA SER A 114 -7.67 0.51 -14.45
C SER A 114 -8.76 1.11 -13.56
N GLY A 115 -8.40 1.58 -12.38
CA GLY A 115 -9.27 2.25 -11.43
C GLY A 115 -8.47 2.83 -10.30
N SER A 116 -8.91 3.96 -9.76
CA SER A 116 -8.30 4.63 -8.62
C SER A 116 -9.34 4.98 -7.57
N LEU A 117 -8.90 4.98 -6.33
CA LEU A 117 -9.64 5.43 -5.15
C LEU A 117 -8.71 6.36 -4.38
N ASN A 118 -8.86 7.66 -4.54
CA ASN A 118 -7.86 8.61 -4.06
C ASN A 118 -8.45 9.63 -3.08
N PHE A 119 -9.31 10.53 -3.54
CA PHE A 119 -9.82 11.63 -2.71
C PHE A 119 -11.18 12.13 -3.22
N SER A 120 -11.88 12.92 -2.39
CA SER A 120 -13.13 13.56 -2.80
C SER A 120 -12.87 14.72 -3.76
N ALA A 121 -13.59 14.75 -4.87
CA ALA A 121 -13.52 15.86 -5.86
C ALA A 121 -14.27 17.11 -5.37
N LYS A 122 -13.93 17.61 -4.18
CA LYS A 122 -14.48 18.80 -3.54
C LYS A 122 -13.37 19.78 -3.21
N GLU A 123 -13.72 21.05 -3.05
CA GLU A 123 -12.80 22.09 -2.62
C GLU A 123 -12.96 22.37 -1.12
N PRO A 124 -11.95 22.21 -0.27
CA PRO A 124 -10.67 21.56 -0.58
C PRO A 124 -10.81 20.03 -0.73
N ALA A 125 -9.91 19.43 -1.52
CA ALA A 125 -9.83 17.97 -1.64
C ALA A 125 -9.39 17.34 -0.32
N LYS A 126 -10.05 16.23 0.06
CA LYS A 126 -9.74 15.48 1.30
C LYS A 126 -9.80 14.00 1.00
N LEU A 127 -9.04 13.22 1.77
CA LEU A 127 -9.22 11.78 1.81
C LEU A 127 -10.57 11.48 2.48
N ASP A 128 -11.35 10.63 1.85
CA ASP A 128 -12.68 10.20 2.34
C ASP A 128 -12.75 8.70 2.67
N THR A 129 -11.70 7.96 2.39
CA THR A 129 -11.57 6.54 2.67
C THR A 129 -10.88 6.30 4.00
N VAL A 130 -11.64 6.02 5.04
CA VAL A 130 -11.13 5.72 6.39
C VAL A 130 -11.10 4.22 6.61
N TYR A 131 -10.01 3.71 7.19
CA TYR A 131 -9.91 2.34 7.63
C TYR A 131 -10.06 2.23 9.15
N GLU A 132 -11.14 1.63 9.60
CA GLU A 132 -11.46 1.41 11.03
C GLU A 132 -11.34 -0.08 11.44
N GLY A 133 -10.89 -0.92 10.52
CA GLY A 133 -10.76 -2.37 10.71
C GLY A 133 -11.45 -3.16 9.60
N ASP A 134 -11.20 -4.47 9.58
CA ASP A 134 -11.83 -5.40 8.64
C ASP A 134 -13.24 -5.77 9.11
N THR A 135 -14.20 -4.88 8.84
CA THR A 135 -15.62 -5.03 9.19
C THR A 135 -16.46 -5.43 7.97
N PRO A 136 -17.69 -5.96 8.18
CA PRO A 136 -18.60 -6.23 7.07
C PRO A 136 -18.93 -4.98 6.25
N GLU A 137 -19.01 -3.82 6.88
CA GLU A 137 -19.26 -2.52 6.24
C GLU A 137 -18.08 -2.14 5.32
N PHE A 138 -16.84 -2.23 5.83
CA PHE A 138 -15.64 -2.00 5.05
C PHE A 138 -15.57 -2.93 3.82
N ARG A 139 -15.89 -4.22 3.99
CA ARG A 139 -15.93 -5.18 2.87
C ARG A 139 -17.00 -4.84 1.83
N LYS A 140 -18.14 -4.35 2.25
CA LYS A 140 -19.19 -3.85 1.36
C LYS A 140 -18.73 -2.62 0.57
N GLU A 141 -17.98 -1.72 1.20
CA GLU A 141 -17.38 -0.57 0.53
C GLU A 141 -16.35 -1.00 -0.52
N LEU A 142 -15.48 -1.97 -0.22
CA LEU A 142 -14.53 -2.52 -1.20
C LEU A 142 -15.23 -3.03 -2.48
N ILE A 143 -16.37 -3.70 -2.33
CA ILE A 143 -17.18 -4.14 -3.48
C ILE A 143 -17.75 -2.93 -4.21
N GLY A 144 -18.25 -1.93 -3.48
CA GLY A 144 -18.79 -0.67 -4.03
C GLY A 144 -17.75 0.13 -4.82
N PHE A 145 -16.49 0.12 -4.40
CA PHE A 145 -15.36 0.73 -5.12
C PHE A 145 -14.90 -0.06 -6.36
N GLY A 146 -15.49 -1.24 -6.59
CA GLY A 146 -15.22 -2.02 -7.79
C GLY A 146 -14.00 -2.95 -7.72
N PHE A 147 -13.35 -3.11 -6.57
CA PHE A 147 -12.21 -4.03 -6.43
C PHE A 147 -12.54 -5.49 -6.75
N ALA A 148 -13.79 -5.89 -6.60
CA ALA A 148 -14.30 -7.22 -6.93
C ALA A 148 -15.26 -7.19 -8.14
N ASN A 149 -14.98 -6.34 -9.13
CA ASN A 149 -15.75 -6.26 -10.37
C ASN A 149 -15.25 -7.30 -11.37
N SER A 150 -16.13 -8.20 -11.82
CA SER A 150 -15.80 -9.30 -12.76
C SER A 150 -15.26 -8.81 -14.12
N MET A 151 -15.44 -7.55 -14.48
CA MET A 151 -14.90 -6.93 -15.69
C MET A 151 -13.46 -6.39 -15.50
N ASP A 152 -12.96 -6.37 -14.27
CA ASP A 152 -11.64 -5.86 -13.96
C ASP A 152 -10.54 -6.82 -14.39
N SER A 153 -9.68 -6.37 -15.32
CA SER A 153 -8.52 -7.11 -15.82
C SER A 153 -7.22 -6.76 -15.10
N SER A 154 -7.30 -6.04 -13.98
CA SER A 154 -6.12 -5.64 -13.20
C SER A 154 -5.40 -6.85 -12.61
N THR A 155 -4.08 -6.75 -12.57
CA THR A 155 -3.18 -7.76 -12.00
C THR A 155 -2.34 -7.24 -10.85
N ALA A 156 -2.24 -5.91 -10.71
CA ALA A 156 -1.47 -5.27 -9.66
C ALA A 156 -2.31 -4.27 -8.85
N LEU A 157 -1.86 -4.04 -7.63
CA LEU A 157 -2.39 -3.07 -6.67
C LEU A 157 -1.25 -2.18 -6.18
N SER A 158 -1.51 -0.89 -6.19
CA SER A 158 -0.73 0.15 -5.53
C SER A 158 -1.58 0.69 -4.39
N ILE A 159 -1.02 0.87 -3.20
CA ILE A 159 -1.77 1.32 -2.03
C ILE A 159 -0.93 2.23 -1.14
N GLY A 160 -1.48 3.38 -0.80
CA GLY A 160 -0.96 4.34 0.16
C GLY A 160 -1.79 4.36 1.44
N VAL A 161 -1.15 4.56 2.59
CA VAL A 161 -1.81 4.62 3.90
C VAL A 161 -1.19 5.72 4.74
N VAL A 162 -2.01 6.56 5.36
CA VAL A 162 -1.56 7.62 6.28
C VAL A 162 -2.46 7.75 7.49
N THR A 163 -1.89 8.20 8.59
CA THR A 163 -2.65 8.58 9.79
C THR A 163 -2.76 10.10 9.87
N ILE A 164 -3.99 10.60 9.91
CA ILE A 164 -4.30 12.02 10.11
C ILE A 164 -5.21 12.13 11.31
N GLU A 165 -4.80 12.88 12.34
CA GLU A 165 -5.56 13.06 13.59
C GLU A 165 -6.09 11.75 14.21
N GLY A 166 -5.24 10.72 14.22
CA GLY A 166 -5.56 9.42 14.81
C GLY A 166 -6.44 8.50 13.98
N LYS A 167 -6.89 8.93 12.80
CA LYS A 167 -7.61 8.09 11.83
C LYS A 167 -6.69 7.62 10.73
N ILE A 168 -6.85 6.39 10.30
CA ILE A 168 -6.09 5.81 9.19
C ILE A 168 -6.88 6.03 7.90
N TYR A 169 -6.28 6.75 6.96
CA TYR A 169 -6.79 6.94 5.61
C TYR A 169 -5.98 6.13 4.62
N TRP A 170 -6.59 5.79 3.50
CA TRP A 170 -5.92 5.01 2.47
C TRP A 170 -6.36 5.41 1.07
N THR A 171 -5.46 5.20 0.10
CA THR A 171 -5.73 5.32 -1.33
C THR A 171 -5.27 4.05 -2.03
N ALA A 172 -5.82 3.78 -3.19
CA ALA A 172 -5.40 2.62 -3.98
C ALA A 172 -5.63 2.83 -5.48
N THR A 173 -4.71 2.28 -6.26
CA THR A 173 -4.82 2.19 -7.71
C THR A 173 -4.69 0.75 -8.15
N THR A 174 -5.66 0.26 -8.92
CA THR A 174 -5.59 -1.04 -9.61
C THR A 174 -4.95 -0.85 -10.99
N LEU A 175 -4.05 -1.75 -11.36
CA LEU A 175 -3.21 -1.58 -12.54
C LEU A 175 -3.11 -2.87 -13.35
N LYS A 176 -2.84 -2.70 -14.65
CA LYS A 176 -2.47 -3.78 -15.57
C LYS A 176 -1.19 -3.39 -16.32
N PRO A 177 -0.35 -4.36 -16.74
CA PRO A 177 0.81 -4.07 -17.56
C PRO A 177 0.40 -3.41 -18.88
N ILE A 178 1.22 -2.46 -19.36
CA ILE A 178 1.09 -1.94 -20.73
C ILE A 178 1.70 -3.00 -21.65
N THR A 179 0.88 -3.56 -22.54
CA THR A 179 1.30 -4.54 -23.56
C THR A 179 1.76 -3.83 -24.83
#